data_2326e2a26ccb8a5436535c5b526dd592
#
_entry.id   2326e2a26ccb8a5436535c5b526dd592
#
_cell.length_a   1.000
_cell.length_b   1.000
_cell.length_c   1.000
_cell.angle_alpha   90.00
_cell.angle_beta   90.00
_cell.angle_gamma   90.00
#
_symmetry.space_group_name_H-M   'P 1'
#
loop_
_entity.id
_entity.type
_entity.pdbx_description
1 polymer ?
#
loop_
_entity_poly.entity_id
_entity_poly.type
_entity_poly.pdbx_seq_one_letter_code
_entity_poly.pdbx_strand_id
1 'polypeptide(L)' 'MDFRFGHPRQRLMKAVIEIELGNDAFGNNDAERLFEMRNVLDRLMDNAQRIMAADVGDMASAQDFNGNTVARMDIVEE' A
#
# COMPACT_ATOMS: atom_id res chain seq x y z
N MET A 1 2.67 -27.34 11.85
CA MET A 1 2.53 -26.93 11.90
C MET A 1 2.27 -26.58 12.00
N ASP A 2 2.47 -26.57 12.28
CA ASP A 2 2.36 -26.11 12.47
C ASP A 2 2.40 -25.60 12.64
N PHE A 3 2.44 -25.57 12.98
CA PHE A 3 2.45 -25.02 13.19
C PHE A 3 2.07 -24.75 13.41
N ARG A 4 2.08 -24.71 13.36
CA ARG A 4 1.54 -24.33 13.76
C ARG A 4 1.03 -24.47 14.45
N PHE A 5 1.16 -24.81 14.78
CA PHE A 5 0.64 -24.81 15.65
C PHE A 5 -0.04 -24.14 16.19
N GLY A 6 0.15 -24.41 15.69
CA GLY A 6 -0.92 -23.67 16.23
C GLY A 6 -0.67 -22.53 17.15
N HIS A 7 -0.84 -21.40 16.62
CA HIS A 7 -0.93 -20.22 17.47
C HIS A 7 -2.35 -19.72 17.37
N PRO A 8 -3.25 -20.22 18.18
CA PRO A 8 -4.67 -19.92 18.04
C PRO A 8 -5.00 -18.45 18.24
N ARG A 9 -4.09 -17.68 18.84
CA ARG A 9 -4.35 -16.27 19.08
C ARG A 9 -3.76 -15.37 18.04
N GLN A 10 -3.11 -15.93 17.05
CA GLN A 10 -2.52 -15.12 16.00
C GLN A 10 -3.63 -14.52 15.15
N ARG A 11 -3.62 -13.19 15.01
CA ARG A 11 -4.59 -12.53 14.16
C ARG A 11 -4.20 -12.71 12.72
N LEU A 12 -5.22 -12.89 11.87
CA LEU A 12 -5.03 -12.89 10.43
C LEU A 12 -5.18 -11.46 9.95
N MET A 13 -4.12 -10.93 9.39
CA MET A 13 -4.10 -9.55 8.91
C MET A 13 -3.69 -9.53 7.46
N LYS A 14 -4.11 -8.48 6.78
CA LYS A 14 -3.65 -8.26 5.41
C LYS A 14 -3.48 -6.77 5.17
N ALA A 15 -2.61 -6.45 4.22
CA ALA A 15 -2.45 -5.10 3.74
C ALA A 15 -3.24 -4.94 2.44
N VAL A 16 -4.08 -3.93 2.39
CA VAL A 16 -4.85 -3.61 1.18
C VAL A 16 -4.27 -2.33 0.61
N ILE A 17 -3.86 -2.38 -0.64
CA ILE A 17 -3.26 -1.23 -1.31
C ILE A 17 -4.14 -0.84 -2.48
N GLU A 18 -4.51 0.43 -2.54
CA GLU A 18 -5.29 0.99 -3.65
C GLU A 18 -4.48 2.08 -4.31
N ILE A 19 -4.46 2.09 -5.62
CA ILE A 19 -3.80 3.13 -6.40
C ILE A 19 -4.77 3.65 -7.45
N GLU A 20 -4.96 4.97 -7.45
CA GLU A 20 -5.80 5.65 -8.44
C GLU A 20 -5.01 5.83 -9.73
N LEU A 21 -5.47 5.24 -10.80
CA LEU A 21 -4.75 5.27 -12.07
C LEU A 21 -5.30 6.28 -13.07
N GLY A 22 -6.41 6.93 -12.76
CA GLY A 22 -7.05 7.87 -13.67
C GLY A 22 -6.42 9.25 -13.72
N ASN A 23 -5.33 9.46 -12.99
CA ASN A 23 -4.66 10.74 -12.92
C ASN A 23 -3.66 10.88 -14.07
N ASP A 24 -3.48 12.11 -14.58
CA ASP A 24 -2.55 12.39 -15.65
C ASP A 24 -1.11 11.98 -15.35
N ALA A 25 -0.75 11.93 -14.06
CA ALA A 25 0.59 11.53 -13.66
C ALA A 25 0.93 10.10 -14.10
N PHE A 26 -0.07 9.27 -14.37
CA PHE A 26 0.15 7.89 -14.77
C PHE A 26 0.31 7.71 -16.27
N GLY A 27 0.31 8.80 -17.03
CA GLY A 27 0.59 8.76 -18.46
C GLY A 27 -0.54 8.17 -19.27
N ASN A 28 -0.24 7.88 -20.54
CA ASN A 28 -1.24 7.52 -21.53
C ASN A 28 -1.12 6.11 -22.06
N ASN A 29 -0.13 5.33 -21.61
CA ASN A 29 0.07 3.98 -22.09
C ASN A 29 0.48 3.06 -20.93
N ASP A 30 0.48 1.76 -21.22
CA ASP A 30 0.73 0.76 -20.18
C ASP A 30 2.11 0.89 -19.55
N ALA A 31 3.14 1.16 -20.37
CA ALA A 31 4.49 1.25 -19.86
C ALA A 31 4.64 2.43 -18.90
N GLU A 32 4.08 3.58 -19.27
CA GLU A 32 4.11 4.77 -18.41
C GLU A 32 3.32 4.54 -17.13
N ARG A 33 2.17 3.90 -17.25
CA ARG A 33 1.32 3.61 -16.09
C ARG A 33 2.03 2.70 -15.11
N LEU A 34 2.64 1.64 -15.59
CA LEU A 34 3.36 0.71 -14.72
C LEU A 34 4.57 1.36 -14.07
N PHE A 35 5.28 2.20 -14.82
CA PHE A 35 6.43 2.91 -14.29
C PHE A 35 6.01 3.83 -13.13
N GLU A 36 4.95 4.57 -13.31
CA GLU A 36 4.49 5.48 -12.25
C GLU A 36 3.89 4.73 -11.07
N MET A 37 3.21 3.60 -11.32
CA MET A 37 2.74 2.74 -10.24
C MET A 37 3.89 2.31 -9.35
N ARG A 38 5.01 1.92 -9.96
CA ARG A 38 6.19 1.51 -9.21
C ARG A 38 6.70 2.66 -8.35
N ASN A 39 6.79 3.86 -8.93
CA ASN A 39 7.25 5.03 -8.18
C ASN A 39 6.34 5.34 -7.00
N VAL A 40 5.04 5.26 -7.23
CA VAL A 40 4.05 5.52 -6.18
C VAL A 40 4.14 4.47 -5.08
N LEU A 41 4.30 3.19 -5.47
CA LEU A 41 4.45 2.13 -4.48
C LEU A 41 5.70 2.30 -3.63
N ASP A 42 6.81 2.71 -4.25
CA ASP A 42 8.04 2.96 -3.51
C ASP A 42 7.83 4.07 -2.47
N ARG A 43 7.17 5.15 -2.86
CA ARG A 43 6.87 6.24 -1.93
C ARG A 43 5.92 5.78 -0.82
N LEU A 44 4.92 4.98 -1.19
CA LEU A 44 3.98 4.46 -0.21
C LEU A 44 4.68 3.61 0.83
N MET A 45 5.59 2.74 0.39
CA MET A 45 6.33 1.88 1.32
C MET A 45 7.27 2.69 2.19
N ASP A 46 7.93 3.72 1.64
CA ASP A 46 8.76 4.60 2.44
C ASP A 46 7.95 5.30 3.53
N ASN A 47 6.77 5.80 3.16
CA ASN A 47 5.90 6.47 4.13
C ASN A 47 5.42 5.48 5.19
N ALA A 48 5.05 4.28 4.77
CA ALA A 48 4.60 3.26 5.70
C ALA A 48 5.68 2.90 6.72
N GLN A 49 6.91 2.77 6.28
CA GLN A 49 8.02 2.42 7.19
C GLN A 49 8.22 3.47 8.27
N ARG A 50 7.90 4.72 7.97
CA ARG A 50 8.13 5.80 8.92
C ARG A 50 7.00 5.98 9.93
N ILE A 51 5.77 5.61 9.56
CA ILE A 51 4.61 5.96 10.38
C ILE A 51 3.77 4.78 10.83
N MET A 52 3.97 3.60 10.25
CA MET A 52 3.13 2.44 10.56
C MET A 52 3.85 1.46 11.47
N ALA A 53 3.08 0.89 12.39
CA ALA A 53 3.55 -0.23 13.18
C ALA A 53 3.16 -1.57 12.54
N ALA A 54 2.48 -1.53 11.40
CA ALA A 54 1.98 -2.70 10.67
C ALA A 54 0.99 -3.51 11.50
N ASP A 55 0.07 -2.82 12.14
CA ASP A 55 -0.99 -3.45 12.91
C ASP A 55 -2.33 -3.03 12.35
N VAL A 56 -3.37 -3.78 12.71
CA VAL A 56 -4.73 -3.49 12.29
C VAL A 56 -5.09 -2.06 12.65
N GLY A 57 -5.61 -1.33 11.68
CA GLY A 57 -5.98 0.06 11.85
C GLY A 57 -4.92 1.04 11.35
N ASP A 58 -3.71 0.57 11.10
CA ASP A 58 -2.66 1.44 10.55
C ASP A 58 -2.94 1.73 9.09
N MET A 59 -2.52 2.92 8.66
CA MET A 59 -2.68 3.32 7.28
C MET A 59 -1.56 4.24 6.86
N ALA A 60 -1.29 4.26 5.57
CA ALA A 60 -0.32 5.15 4.95
C ALA A 60 -0.85 5.58 3.60
N SER A 61 -0.33 6.68 3.08
CA SER A 61 -0.72 7.17 1.77
C SER A 61 0.49 7.73 1.05
N ALA A 62 0.32 7.93 -0.26
CA ALA A 62 1.35 8.53 -1.09
C ALA A 62 0.71 9.45 -2.12
N GLN A 63 1.47 10.46 -2.54
CA GLN A 63 1.00 11.45 -3.49
C GLN A 63 1.77 11.31 -4.79
N ASP A 64 1.14 11.79 -5.87
CA ASP A 64 1.83 11.92 -7.15
C ASP A 64 2.69 13.20 -7.14
N PHE A 65 3.36 13.47 -8.29
CA PHE A 65 4.23 14.64 -8.34
C PHE A 65 3.45 15.97 -8.35
N ASN A 66 2.14 15.91 -8.52
CA ASN A 66 1.27 17.10 -8.46
C ASN A 66 0.70 17.32 -7.06
N GLY A 67 1.02 16.46 -6.12
CA GLY A 67 0.53 16.61 -4.75
C GLY A 67 -0.83 15.97 -4.49
N ASN A 68 -1.38 15.25 -5.45
CA ASN A 68 -2.66 14.55 -5.27
C ASN A 68 -2.42 13.20 -4.60
N THR A 69 -3.22 12.88 -3.58
CA THR A 69 -3.15 11.57 -2.96
C THR A 69 -3.69 10.53 -3.93
N VAL A 70 -2.84 9.61 -4.36
CA VAL A 70 -3.19 8.62 -5.38
C VAL A 70 -3.06 7.18 -4.89
N ALA A 71 -2.52 6.97 -3.70
CA ALA A 71 -2.35 5.62 -3.18
C ALA A 71 -2.57 5.61 -1.69
N ARG A 72 -3.10 4.49 -1.21
CA ARG A 72 -3.22 4.28 0.24
C ARG A 72 -3.04 2.80 0.54
N MET A 73 -2.55 2.55 1.74
CA MET A 73 -2.40 1.21 2.29
C MET A 73 -3.12 1.17 3.62
N ASP A 74 -3.92 0.15 3.82
CA ASP A 74 -4.60 -0.09 5.09
C ASP A 74 -4.26 -1.49 5.57
N ILE A 75 -3.99 -1.62 6.86
CA ILE A 75 -3.85 -2.93 7.49
C ILE A 75 -5.20 -3.28 8.09
N VAL A 76 -5.76 -4.36 7.65
CA VAL A 76 -7.10 -4.77 8.07
C VAL A 76 -7.06 -6.19 8.57
N GLU A 77 -8.05 -6.54 9.37
CA GLU A 77 -8.23 -7.88 9.87
C GLU A 77 -9.05 -8.68 8.86
N GLU A 78 -8.63 -9.90 8.61
CA GLU A 78 -9.37 -10.77 7.71
C GLU A 78 -10.61 -11.35 8.32
#